data_6657b6cbd1fada2688ae597048aadffa
#
_entry.id   6657b6cbd1fada2688ae597048aadffa
#
_cell.length_a   1.000
_cell.length_b   1.000
_cell.length_c   1.000
_cell.angle_alpha   90.00
_cell.angle_beta   90.00
_cell.angle_gamma   90.00
#
_symmetry.space_group_name_H-M   'P 1'
#
loop_
_entity.id
_entity.type
_entity.pdbx_description
1 polymer ?
#
loop_
_entity_poly.entity_id
_entity_poly.type
_entity_poly.pdbx_seq_one_letter_code
_entity_poly.pdbx_strand_id
1 'polypeptide(L)'
;MSHVPPGGYWRDLSDDLQREYMQGSYFLGGGKTGMARRLSLDEPSLTLTTSPAQKQTERCHPIETRPLQVREYARIQTFPDDWEFKGSLGAVYKQIGNAVPVNMAAALGRALIRLLNKI
;
A
#
# COMPACT_ATOMS: atom_id res chain seq x y z
N MET A 1 10.05 -2.91 -12.18
CA MET A 1 10.15 -2.60 -10.72
C MET A 1 11.59 -2.39 -10.24
N SER A 2 12.58 -3.17 -10.68
CA SER A 2 14.01 -3.01 -10.28
C SER A 2 14.59 -1.62 -10.55
N HIS A 3 14.09 -0.92 -11.56
CA HIS A 3 14.51 0.44 -11.96
C HIS A 3 13.73 1.57 -11.28
N VAL A 4 12.72 1.25 -10.45
CA VAL A 4 11.98 2.27 -9.71
C VAL A 4 12.70 2.54 -8.39
N PRO A 5 13.10 3.79 -8.10
CA PRO A 5 13.77 4.13 -6.86
C PRO A 5 12.82 4.03 -5.65
N PRO A 6 13.34 3.94 -4.41
CA PRO A 6 12.51 4.05 -3.21
C PRO A 6 11.68 5.33 -3.21
N GLY A 7 10.39 5.21 -2.87
CA GLY A 7 9.43 6.31 -2.96
C GLY A 7 8.91 6.61 -4.37
N GLY A 8 9.51 6.01 -5.40
CA GLY A 8 9.19 6.25 -6.80
C GLY A 8 7.98 5.47 -7.33
N TYR A 9 7.70 5.71 -8.60
CA TYR A 9 6.61 5.08 -9.33
C TYR A 9 6.93 5.00 -10.83
N TRP A 10 6.01 4.62 -11.68
CA TRP A 10 6.25 4.35 -13.11
C TRP A 10 6.88 5.53 -13.89
N ARG A 11 6.64 6.79 -13.49
CA ARG A 11 7.22 7.96 -14.16
C ARG A 11 8.72 8.17 -13.88
N ASP A 12 9.26 7.49 -12.88
CA ASP A 12 10.70 7.51 -12.58
C ASP A 12 11.49 6.52 -13.44
N LEU A 13 10.80 5.74 -14.28
CA LEU A 13 11.40 4.88 -15.29
C LEU A 13 11.86 5.71 -16.49
N SER A 14 12.80 5.18 -17.28
CA SER A 14 13.12 5.74 -18.60
C SER A 14 11.89 5.69 -19.53
N ASP A 15 11.83 6.57 -20.52
CA ASP A 15 10.71 6.68 -21.45
C ASP A 15 10.35 5.34 -22.12
N ASP A 16 11.36 4.57 -22.53
CA ASP A 16 11.15 3.26 -23.13
C ASP A 16 10.50 2.27 -22.16
N LEU A 17 10.98 2.23 -20.92
CA LEU A 17 10.42 1.38 -19.87
C LEU A 17 9.01 1.85 -19.44
N GLN A 18 8.76 3.16 -19.44
CA GLN A 18 7.41 3.69 -19.19
C GLN A 18 6.43 3.19 -20.24
N ARG A 19 6.77 3.27 -21.51
CA ARG A 19 5.93 2.81 -22.64
C ARG A 19 5.70 1.31 -22.59
N GLU A 20 6.77 0.53 -22.37
CA GLU A 20 6.70 -0.93 -22.26
C GLU A 20 5.81 -1.35 -21.08
N TYR A 21 6.00 -0.75 -19.91
CA TYR A 21 5.25 -1.09 -18.69
C TYR A 21 3.78 -0.65 -18.78
N MET A 22 3.54 0.58 -19.23
CA MET A 22 2.20 1.18 -19.24
C MET A 22 1.37 0.76 -20.47
N GLN A 23 2.01 0.41 -21.59
CA GLN A 23 1.34 0.02 -22.84
C GLN A 23 0.28 1.06 -23.24
N GLY A 24 -0.93 0.62 -23.60
CA GLY A 24 -2.03 1.51 -23.98
C GLY A 24 -2.40 2.54 -22.90
N SER A 25 -2.16 2.23 -21.63
CA SER A 25 -2.39 3.16 -20.52
C SER A 25 -1.44 4.35 -20.51
N TYR A 26 -0.32 4.29 -21.21
CA TYR A 26 0.63 5.41 -21.33
C TYR A 26 -0.02 6.65 -21.92
N PHE A 27 -0.85 6.46 -22.93
CA PHE A 27 -1.51 7.55 -23.69
C PHE A 27 -2.81 8.05 -23.02
N LEU A 28 -3.31 7.37 -22.01
CA LEU A 28 -4.51 7.78 -21.29
C LEU A 28 -4.20 8.85 -20.25
N GLY A 29 -5.10 9.79 -20.07
CA GLY A 29 -5.00 10.81 -19.01
C GLY A 29 -5.02 10.24 -17.59
N GLY A 30 -4.72 11.10 -16.61
CA GLY A 30 -4.71 10.76 -15.19
C GLY A 30 -3.32 10.49 -14.61
N GLY A 31 -3.18 10.64 -13.31
CA GLY A 31 -1.89 10.54 -12.61
C GLY A 31 -1.32 9.14 -12.50
N LYS A 32 -2.19 8.11 -12.42
CA LYS A 32 -1.81 6.68 -12.30
C LYS A 32 -0.73 6.41 -11.24
N THR A 33 -0.78 7.16 -10.15
CA THR A 33 0.25 7.16 -9.09
C THR A 33 0.36 5.86 -8.31
N GLY A 34 -0.60 4.94 -8.47
CA GLY A 34 -0.59 3.62 -7.87
C GLY A 34 0.21 2.56 -8.64
N MET A 35 0.67 2.87 -9.87
CA MET A 35 1.33 1.89 -10.74
C MET A 35 2.84 1.91 -10.54
N ALA A 36 3.46 0.72 -10.52
CA ALA A 36 4.90 0.51 -10.27
C ALA A 36 5.37 1.25 -8.99
N ARG A 37 4.61 1.19 -7.93
CA ARG A 37 4.89 1.95 -6.72
C ARG A 37 5.85 1.21 -5.80
N ARG A 38 7.03 1.78 -5.56
CA ARG A 38 7.98 1.33 -4.54
C ARG A 38 7.84 2.21 -3.30
N LEU A 39 7.75 1.59 -2.12
CA LEU A 39 7.74 2.33 -0.85
C LEU A 39 9.12 2.92 -0.55
N SER A 40 9.17 3.87 0.38
CA SER A 40 10.40 4.44 0.95
C SER A 40 10.50 4.06 2.42
N LEU A 41 11.73 4.02 2.94
CA LEU A 41 11.97 3.90 4.39
C LEU A 41 11.83 5.25 5.09
N ASP A 42 11.97 6.36 4.35
CA ASP A 42 12.04 7.72 4.87
C ASP A 42 10.70 8.46 4.79
N GLU A 43 9.67 7.82 4.22
CA GLU A 43 8.34 8.42 4.03
C GLU A 43 7.24 7.54 4.61
N PRO A 44 6.12 8.12 5.05
CA PRO A 44 4.94 7.36 5.43
C PRO A 44 4.47 6.45 4.29
N SER A 45 4.02 5.26 4.61
CA SER A 45 3.45 4.36 3.60
C SER A 45 2.20 4.97 2.98
N LEU A 46 2.07 4.79 1.68
CA LEU A 46 0.82 5.05 0.99
C LEU A 46 -0.29 4.15 1.51
N THR A 47 -1.54 4.57 1.29
CA THR A 47 -2.71 3.73 1.55
C THR A 47 -2.51 2.34 0.94
N LEU A 48 -2.67 1.32 1.76
CA LEU A 48 -2.63 -0.05 1.31
C LEU A 48 -3.92 -0.41 0.57
N THR A 49 -3.75 -1.26 -0.44
CA THR A 49 -4.85 -1.79 -1.25
C THR A 49 -5.12 -3.24 -0.88
N THR A 50 -6.11 -3.85 -1.50
CA THR A 50 -6.47 -5.24 -1.24
C THR A 50 -5.55 -6.27 -1.90
N SER A 51 -4.62 -5.82 -2.75
CA SER A 51 -3.60 -6.68 -3.37
C SER A 51 -2.35 -5.88 -3.71
N PRO A 52 -1.19 -6.22 -3.13
CA PRO A 52 0.07 -5.52 -3.40
C PRO A 52 0.72 -5.90 -4.73
N ALA A 53 0.25 -6.95 -5.38
CA ALA A 53 0.87 -7.53 -6.59
C ALA A 53 0.12 -7.19 -7.89
N GLN A 54 -1.01 -6.51 -7.83
CA GLN A 54 -1.75 -6.09 -9.02
C GLN A 54 -1.11 -4.84 -9.62
N LYS A 55 -1.02 -4.78 -10.96
CA LYS A 55 -0.34 -3.71 -11.70
C LYS A 55 -0.81 -2.30 -11.31
N GLN A 56 -2.13 -2.11 -11.08
CA GLN A 56 -2.70 -0.82 -10.71
C GLN A 56 -2.52 -0.45 -9.24
N THR A 57 -2.16 -1.41 -8.40
CA THR A 57 -2.13 -1.26 -6.94
C THR A 57 -0.85 -1.80 -6.33
N GLU A 58 0.21 -1.92 -7.12
CA GLU A 58 1.51 -2.41 -6.67
C GLU A 58 2.02 -1.66 -5.45
N ARG A 59 2.53 -2.44 -4.50
CA ARG A 59 3.26 -1.97 -3.33
C ARG A 59 4.53 -2.80 -3.20
N CYS A 60 5.59 -2.29 -3.82
CA CYS A 60 6.90 -2.95 -3.80
C CYS A 60 7.65 -2.59 -2.51
N HIS A 61 8.34 -3.58 -1.96
CA HIS A 61 9.22 -3.39 -0.81
C HIS A 61 10.30 -2.32 -1.14
N PRO A 62 10.67 -1.44 -0.17
CA PRO A 62 11.59 -0.33 -0.44
C PRO A 62 12.98 -0.77 -0.90
N ILE A 63 13.49 -1.88 -0.39
CA ILE A 63 14.83 -2.39 -0.67
C ILE A 63 14.80 -3.53 -1.70
N GLU A 64 13.92 -4.50 -1.51
CA GLU A 64 13.82 -5.70 -2.34
C GLU A 64 12.81 -5.51 -3.47
N THR A 65 13.09 -6.06 -4.65
CA THR A 65 12.15 -6.00 -5.78
C THR A 65 11.12 -7.13 -5.68
N ARG A 66 10.19 -6.98 -4.75
CA ARG A 66 9.07 -7.90 -4.51
C ARG A 66 7.86 -7.15 -3.95
N PRO A 67 6.64 -7.70 -4.05
CA PRO A 67 5.50 -7.19 -3.31
C PRO A 67 5.73 -7.28 -1.80
N LEU A 68 5.04 -6.45 -1.04
CA LEU A 68 5.01 -6.56 0.42
C LEU A 68 4.38 -7.89 0.84
N GLN A 69 4.97 -8.53 1.85
CA GLN A 69 4.44 -9.75 2.45
C GLN A 69 3.29 -9.43 3.42
N VAL A 70 2.49 -10.45 3.74
CA VAL A 70 1.33 -10.32 4.64
C VAL A 70 1.69 -9.63 5.95
N ARG A 71 2.79 -10.05 6.59
CA ARG A 71 3.19 -9.48 7.90
C ARG A 71 3.66 -8.03 7.78
N GLU A 72 4.33 -7.67 6.69
CA GLU A 72 4.70 -6.28 6.39
C GLU A 72 3.45 -5.42 6.18
N TYR A 73 2.48 -5.94 5.43
CA TYR A 73 1.17 -5.30 5.22
C TYR A 73 0.43 -5.07 6.53
N ALA A 74 0.38 -6.10 7.39
CA ALA A 74 -0.26 -6.03 8.69
C ALA A 74 0.41 -5.00 9.62
N ARG A 75 1.74 -4.95 9.64
CA ARG A 75 2.49 -3.96 10.42
C ARG A 75 2.26 -2.53 9.97
N ILE A 76 2.18 -2.27 8.65
CA ILE A 76 1.83 -0.94 8.12
C ILE A 76 0.42 -0.53 8.59
N GLN A 77 -0.53 -1.46 8.62
CA GLN A 77 -1.88 -1.24 9.16
C GLN A 77 -1.93 -1.30 10.70
N THR A 78 -0.77 -1.40 11.34
CA THR A 78 -0.60 -1.42 12.79
C THR A 78 -1.33 -2.56 13.52
N PHE A 79 -1.53 -3.71 12.86
CA PHE A 79 -1.96 -4.93 13.53
C PHE A 79 -0.84 -5.44 14.45
N PRO A 80 -1.17 -5.97 15.63
CA PRO A 80 -0.22 -6.67 16.47
C PRO A 80 0.43 -7.87 15.74
N ASP A 81 1.69 -8.17 16.05
CA ASP A 81 2.41 -9.25 15.36
C ASP A 81 1.86 -10.64 15.66
N ASP A 82 1.18 -10.80 16.76
CA ASP A 82 0.50 -12.03 17.18
C ASP A 82 -0.93 -12.16 16.61
N TRP A 83 -1.41 -11.15 15.87
CA TRP A 83 -2.71 -11.22 15.22
C TRP A 83 -2.72 -12.28 14.11
N GLU A 84 -3.63 -13.24 14.24
CA GLU A 84 -3.80 -14.32 13.27
C GLU A 84 -4.87 -13.98 12.24
N PHE A 85 -4.50 -14.08 10.97
CA PHE A 85 -5.44 -13.96 9.85
C PHE A 85 -5.86 -15.35 9.39
N LYS A 86 -7.11 -15.50 8.96
CA LYS A 86 -7.67 -16.77 8.45
C LYS A 86 -8.06 -16.62 6.99
N GLY A 87 -7.90 -17.71 6.24
CA GLY A 87 -8.28 -17.79 4.83
C GLY A 87 -7.09 -17.91 3.88
N SER A 88 -7.37 -17.83 2.58
CA SER A 88 -6.34 -17.84 1.53
C SER A 88 -5.47 -16.59 1.59
N LEU A 89 -4.29 -16.65 0.96
CA LEU A 89 -3.37 -15.50 0.89
C LEU A 89 -4.05 -14.24 0.35
N GLY A 90 -4.83 -14.37 -0.74
CA GLY A 90 -5.59 -13.25 -1.31
C GLY A 90 -6.65 -12.70 -0.36
N ALA A 91 -7.35 -13.58 0.38
CA ALA A 91 -8.33 -13.17 1.39
C ALA A 91 -7.68 -12.41 2.54
N VAL A 92 -6.49 -12.81 2.97
CA VAL A 92 -5.74 -12.13 4.04
C VAL A 92 -5.31 -10.73 3.60
N TYR A 93 -4.74 -10.57 2.41
CA TYR A 93 -4.43 -9.23 1.87
C TYR A 93 -5.66 -8.34 1.76
N LYS A 94 -6.79 -8.90 1.35
CA LYS A 94 -8.07 -8.16 1.27
C LYS A 94 -8.56 -7.73 2.64
N GLN A 95 -8.47 -8.57 3.66
CA GLN A 95 -8.81 -8.22 5.04
C GLN A 95 -7.96 -7.05 5.53
N ILE A 96 -6.64 -7.13 5.34
CA ILE A 96 -5.72 -6.09 5.80
C ILE A 96 -5.94 -4.78 5.03
N GLY A 97 -6.06 -4.83 3.71
CA GLY A 97 -6.25 -3.66 2.87
C GLY A 97 -7.58 -2.93 3.12
N ASN A 98 -8.64 -3.65 3.49
CA ASN A 98 -9.93 -3.08 3.84
C ASN A 98 -9.99 -2.54 5.28
N ALA A 99 -9.04 -2.87 6.12
CA ALA A 99 -9.03 -2.43 7.50
C ALA A 99 -8.64 -0.95 7.64
N VAL A 100 -9.21 -0.28 8.62
CA VAL A 100 -8.67 0.98 9.13
C VAL A 100 -7.43 0.66 9.97
N PRO A 101 -6.30 1.40 9.86
CA PRO A 101 -5.15 1.16 10.70
C PRO A 101 -5.53 1.15 12.19
N VAL A 102 -5.11 0.12 12.91
CA VAL A 102 -5.57 -0.14 14.29
C VAL A 102 -5.30 1.05 15.21
N ASN A 103 -4.10 1.62 15.15
CA ASN A 103 -3.74 2.78 15.97
C ASN A 103 -4.53 4.05 15.58
N MET A 104 -4.86 4.23 14.31
CA MET A 104 -5.70 5.33 13.86
C MET A 104 -7.13 5.16 14.36
N ALA A 105 -7.69 3.95 14.26
CA ALA A 105 -9.02 3.64 14.79
C ALA A 105 -9.12 3.88 16.30
N ALA A 106 -8.07 3.50 17.05
CA ALA A 106 -8.01 3.75 18.48
C ALA A 106 -7.97 5.25 18.82
N ALA A 107 -7.24 6.06 18.03
CA ALA A 107 -7.21 7.51 18.20
C ALA A 107 -8.58 8.15 17.92
N LEU A 108 -9.23 7.75 16.83
CA LEU A 108 -10.58 8.19 16.48
C LEU A 108 -11.60 7.80 17.57
N GLY A 109 -11.54 6.56 18.05
CA GLY A 109 -12.41 6.07 19.12
C GLY A 109 -12.27 6.90 20.39
N ARG A 110 -11.04 7.20 20.81
CA ARG A 110 -10.79 8.08 21.96
C ARG A 110 -11.37 9.50 21.76
N ALA A 111 -11.25 10.04 20.54
CA ALA A 111 -11.83 11.37 20.24
C ALA A 111 -13.35 11.35 20.34
N LEU A 112 -14.02 10.32 19.81
CA LEU A 112 -15.46 10.15 19.89
C LEU A 112 -15.95 10.00 21.36
N ILE A 113 -15.27 9.19 22.17
CA ILE A 113 -15.59 9.04 23.60
C ILE A 113 -15.49 10.39 24.32
N ARG A 114 -14.44 11.18 24.05
CA ARG A 114 -14.29 12.53 24.63
C ARG A 114 -15.45 13.47 24.25
N LEU A 115 -15.91 13.38 23.00
CA LEU A 115 -17.06 14.17 22.53
C LEU A 115 -18.34 13.75 23.26
N LEU A 116 -18.62 12.44 23.33
CA LEU A 116 -19.80 11.90 24.02
C LEU A 116 -19.83 12.27 25.51
N ASN A 117 -18.68 12.27 26.16
CA ASN A 117 -18.58 12.63 27.58
C ASN A 117 -18.78 14.14 27.86
N LYS A 118 -18.87 15.00 26.82
CA LYS A 118 -19.14 16.43 26.93
C LYS A 118 -20.62 16.77 26.75
N ILE A 119 -21.41 15.82 26.32
CA ILE A 119 -22.86 15.95 26.16
C ILE A 119 -23.55 15.50 27.44
#